data_d74bdd8cb6ee9fc07e61f785984f801b
#
_entry.id   d74bdd8cb6ee9fc07e61f785984f801b
#
_cell.length_a   1.000
_cell.length_b   1.000
_cell.length_c   1.000
_cell.angle_alpha   90.00
_cell.angle_beta   90.00
_cell.angle_gamma   90.00
#
_symmetry.space_group_name_H-M   'P 1'
#
loop_
_entity.id
_entity.type
_entity.pdbx_description
1 polymer ?
#
loop_
_entity_poly.entity_id
_entity_poly.type
_entity_poly.pdbx_seq_one_letter_code
_entity_poly.pdbx_strand_id
1 'polypeptide(L)'
;MRLRSGLLIGIFGLIVVLLGGWFFTLATALLTYLALLEFFRMAEFKGIRPATKTTLFSSFIIIVSTYLETIGLLEGEISNSILPICSVGICTWLLLQPKPGTISDIAASIFGLFYLGFLPSYWIKLRGLDSVIISSNQGFISFENLSNTTGLHLTLTSCFLIVASDIGSY
;
A
#
# COMPACT_ATOMS: atom_id res chain seq x y z
N MET A 1 -4.25 7.01 -29.28
CA MET A 1 -4.64 5.89 -28.39
C MET A 1 -4.14 6.06 -26.94
N ARG A 2 -2.92 6.52 -26.69
CA ARG A 2 -2.33 6.67 -25.33
C ARG A 2 -3.09 7.61 -24.39
N LEU A 3 -3.62 8.72 -24.90
CA LEU A 3 -4.35 9.70 -24.08
C LEU A 3 -5.69 9.14 -23.55
N ARG A 4 -6.40 8.33 -24.36
CA ARG A 4 -7.67 7.72 -23.96
C ARG A 4 -7.48 6.66 -22.86
N SER A 5 -6.42 5.85 -22.93
CA SER A 5 -6.12 4.86 -21.90
C SER A 5 -5.69 5.50 -20.58
N GLY A 6 -4.89 6.58 -20.64
CA GLY A 6 -4.52 7.33 -19.44
C GLY A 6 -5.72 7.98 -18.75
N LEU A 7 -6.64 8.56 -19.51
CA LEU A 7 -7.86 9.18 -18.99
C LEU A 7 -8.79 8.13 -18.33
N LEU A 8 -8.94 6.95 -18.93
CA LEU A 8 -9.73 5.84 -18.35
C LEU A 8 -9.15 5.36 -17.02
N ILE A 9 -7.82 5.19 -16.96
CA ILE A 9 -7.14 4.77 -15.71
C ILE A 9 -7.29 5.87 -14.64
N GLY A 10 -7.16 7.14 -15.02
CA GLY A 10 -7.35 8.27 -14.10
C GLY A 10 -8.77 8.35 -13.54
N ILE A 11 -9.80 8.17 -14.37
CA ILE A 11 -11.20 8.15 -13.93
C ILE A 11 -11.45 6.96 -13.02
N PHE A 12 -10.93 5.77 -13.36
CA PHE A 12 -11.06 4.59 -12.50
C PHE A 12 -10.39 4.80 -11.14
N GLY A 13 -9.17 5.36 -11.11
CA GLY A 13 -8.48 5.69 -9.87
C GLY A 13 -9.26 6.68 -9.01
N LEU A 14 -9.84 7.72 -9.64
CA LEU A 14 -10.67 8.71 -8.96
C LEU A 14 -11.92 8.08 -8.35
N ILE A 15 -12.61 7.19 -9.07
CA ILE A 15 -13.78 6.45 -8.55
C ILE A 15 -13.39 5.63 -7.32
N VAL A 16 -12.25 4.93 -7.36
CA VAL A 16 -11.75 4.12 -6.24
C VAL A 16 -11.45 4.98 -5.02
N VAL A 17 -10.84 6.16 -5.20
CA VAL A 17 -10.58 7.11 -4.10
C VAL A 17 -11.88 7.64 -3.50
N LEU A 18 -12.89 7.93 -4.34
CA LEU A 18 -14.19 8.41 -3.88
C LEU A 18 -14.96 7.34 -3.10
N LEU A 19 -14.95 6.09 -3.55
CA LEU A 19 -15.58 4.97 -2.84
C LEU A 19 -14.97 4.74 -1.46
N GLY A 20 -13.64 4.93 -1.32
CA GLY A 20 -12.95 4.81 -0.03
C GLY A 20 -13.05 3.45 0.64
N GLY A 21 -12.78 3.41 1.95
CA GLY A 21 -12.97 2.24 2.80
C GLY A 21 -12.36 0.93 2.24
N TRP A 22 -13.14 -0.13 2.26
CA TRP A 22 -12.72 -1.45 1.80
C TRP A 22 -12.31 -1.50 0.32
N PHE A 23 -13.04 -0.80 -0.55
CA PHE A 23 -12.73 -0.77 -1.99
C PHE A 23 -11.37 -0.13 -2.27
N PHE A 24 -11.05 0.95 -1.59
CA PHE A 24 -9.75 1.61 -1.72
C PHE A 24 -8.62 0.73 -1.22
N THR A 25 -8.81 0.05 -0.08
CA THR A 25 -7.83 -0.89 0.47
C THR A 25 -7.59 -2.07 -0.46
N LEU A 26 -8.65 -2.64 -1.03
CA LEU A 26 -8.56 -3.76 -1.97
C LEU A 26 -7.83 -3.35 -3.25
N ALA A 27 -8.13 -2.17 -3.80
CA ALA A 27 -7.43 -1.64 -4.97
C ALA A 27 -5.94 -1.39 -4.68
N THR A 28 -5.62 -0.80 -3.52
CA THR A 28 -4.23 -0.58 -3.09
C THR A 28 -3.50 -1.92 -2.90
N ALA A 29 -4.15 -2.93 -2.30
CA ALA A 29 -3.58 -4.26 -2.14
C ALA A 29 -3.30 -4.93 -3.49
N LEU A 30 -4.23 -4.82 -4.46
CA LEU A 30 -4.05 -5.36 -5.80
C LEU A 30 -2.89 -4.67 -6.54
N LEU A 31 -2.83 -3.35 -6.49
CA LEU A 31 -1.74 -2.58 -7.11
C LEU A 31 -0.39 -2.93 -6.51
N THR A 32 -0.30 -3.00 -5.17
CA THR A 32 0.91 -3.42 -4.44
C THR A 32 1.34 -4.84 -4.84
N TYR A 33 0.39 -5.76 -4.92
CA TYR A 33 0.66 -7.14 -5.32
C TYR A 33 1.24 -7.21 -6.74
N LEU A 34 0.62 -6.54 -7.71
CA LEU A 34 1.10 -6.51 -9.10
C LEU A 34 2.46 -5.84 -9.21
N ALA A 35 2.66 -4.70 -8.53
CA ALA A 35 3.92 -3.97 -8.53
C ALA A 35 5.07 -4.80 -7.94
N LEU A 36 4.84 -5.52 -6.83
CA LEU A 36 5.81 -6.41 -6.22
C LEU A 36 6.17 -7.58 -7.14
N LEU A 37 5.18 -8.20 -7.80
CA LEU A 37 5.44 -9.28 -8.75
C LEU A 37 6.31 -8.82 -9.91
N GLU A 38 5.99 -7.66 -10.48
CA GLU A 38 6.75 -7.10 -11.59
C GLU A 38 8.17 -6.71 -11.16
N PHE A 39 8.32 -6.07 -10.00
CA PHE A 39 9.61 -5.71 -9.43
C PHE A 39 10.50 -6.94 -9.20
N PHE A 40 9.96 -7.99 -8.58
CA PHE A 40 10.73 -9.20 -8.34
C PHE A 40 11.07 -9.95 -9.62
N ARG A 41 10.17 -9.97 -10.60
CA ARG A 41 10.45 -10.51 -11.93
C ARG A 41 11.63 -9.79 -12.60
N MET A 42 11.68 -8.46 -12.51
CA MET A 42 12.83 -7.69 -13.02
C MET A 42 14.13 -8.01 -12.25
N ALA A 43 14.05 -8.21 -10.93
CA ALA A 43 15.20 -8.62 -10.12
C ALA A 43 15.72 -10.02 -10.50
N GLU A 44 14.81 -10.96 -10.73
CA GLU A 44 15.14 -12.33 -11.17
C GLU A 44 15.84 -12.33 -12.54
N PHE A 45 15.44 -11.48 -13.48
CA PHE A 45 16.15 -11.32 -14.77
C PHE A 45 17.60 -10.87 -14.62
N LYS A 46 17.95 -10.18 -13.53
CA LYS A 46 19.33 -9.80 -13.19
C LYS A 46 20.07 -10.86 -12.38
N GLY A 47 19.49 -12.04 -12.18
CA GLY A 47 20.08 -13.14 -11.42
C GLY A 47 19.95 -13.02 -9.90
N ILE A 48 19.17 -12.03 -9.39
CA ILE A 48 18.84 -11.88 -7.98
C ILE A 48 17.74 -12.88 -7.64
N ARG A 49 17.78 -13.48 -6.45
CA ARG A 49 16.77 -14.44 -5.96
C ARG A 49 16.03 -13.90 -4.76
N PRO A 50 15.12 -12.94 -4.95
CA PRO A 50 14.39 -12.34 -3.83
C PRO A 50 13.44 -13.34 -3.17
N ALA A 51 13.11 -13.11 -1.90
CA ALA A 51 12.11 -13.88 -1.16
C ALA A 51 10.69 -13.49 -1.56
N THR A 52 10.31 -13.67 -2.84
CA THR A 52 9.08 -13.18 -3.46
C THR A 52 7.83 -13.55 -2.65
N LYS A 53 7.67 -14.85 -2.29
CA LYS A 53 6.48 -15.34 -1.59
C LYS A 53 6.34 -14.75 -0.18
N THR A 54 7.44 -14.73 0.57
CA THR A 54 7.45 -14.21 1.94
C THR A 54 7.21 -12.70 1.97
N THR A 55 7.78 -11.97 1.03
CA THR A 55 7.59 -10.51 0.92
C THR A 55 6.16 -10.16 0.50
N LEU A 56 5.56 -10.89 -0.44
CA LEU A 56 4.15 -10.72 -0.81
C LEU A 56 3.21 -10.99 0.37
N PHE A 57 3.46 -12.05 1.13
CA PHE A 57 2.68 -12.36 2.31
C PHE A 57 2.81 -11.29 3.40
N SER A 58 4.04 -10.82 3.65
CA SER A 58 4.32 -9.75 4.61
C SER A 58 3.66 -8.43 4.21
N SER A 59 3.70 -8.04 2.93
CA SER A 59 3.04 -6.82 2.45
C SER A 59 1.53 -6.90 2.58
N PHE A 60 0.94 -8.07 2.34
CA PHE A 60 -0.49 -8.28 2.55
C PHE A 60 -0.88 -8.12 4.03
N ILE A 61 -0.10 -8.68 4.96
CA ILE A 61 -0.32 -8.51 6.40
C ILE A 61 -0.26 -7.02 6.78
N ILE A 62 0.72 -6.27 6.28
CA ILE A 62 0.86 -4.83 6.55
C ILE A 62 -0.38 -4.07 6.06
N ILE A 63 -0.86 -4.33 4.85
CA ILE A 63 -2.04 -3.65 4.29
C ILE A 63 -3.30 -3.96 5.11
N VAL A 64 -3.50 -5.23 5.46
CA VAL A 64 -4.66 -5.65 6.27
C VAL A 64 -4.60 -5.04 7.67
N SER A 65 -3.44 -5.07 8.34
CA SER A 65 -3.29 -4.45 9.66
C SER A 65 -3.53 -2.95 9.62
N THR A 66 -3.04 -2.25 8.59
CA THR A 66 -3.29 -0.82 8.39
C THR A 66 -4.77 -0.52 8.21
N TYR A 67 -5.49 -1.35 7.47
CA TYR A 67 -6.94 -1.20 7.31
C TYR A 67 -7.68 -1.42 8.64
N LEU A 68 -7.31 -2.45 9.42
CA LEU A 68 -7.90 -2.72 10.74
C LEU A 68 -7.64 -1.58 11.74
N GLU A 69 -6.46 -0.95 11.70
CA GLU A 69 -6.17 0.27 12.46
C GLU A 69 -7.08 1.43 12.05
N THR A 70 -7.29 1.60 10.75
CA THR A 70 -8.11 2.68 10.21
C THR A 70 -9.58 2.56 10.61
N ILE A 71 -10.08 1.34 10.82
CA ILE A 71 -11.46 1.09 11.29
C ILE A 71 -11.54 1.19 12.84
N GLY A 72 -10.42 1.31 13.55
CA GLY A 72 -10.38 1.37 15.01
C GLY A 72 -10.54 0.01 15.70
N LEU A 73 -10.38 -1.11 14.96
CA LEU A 73 -10.38 -2.45 15.53
C LEU A 73 -9.05 -2.80 16.22
N LEU A 74 -7.97 -2.12 15.86
CA LEU A 74 -6.66 -2.28 16.47
C LEU A 74 -6.24 -0.93 17.06
N GLU A 75 -5.92 -0.93 18.35
CA GLU A 75 -5.40 0.25 19.03
C GLU A 75 -3.87 0.35 18.83
N GLY A 76 -3.40 1.55 18.48
CA GLY A 76 -1.98 1.84 18.28
C GLY A 76 -1.50 1.66 16.83
N GLU A 77 -0.23 2.02 16.59
CA GLU A 77 0.41 1.92 15.27
C GLU A 77 1.06 0.54 15.06
N ILE A 78 0.23 -0.50 15.04
CA ILE A 78 0.68 -1.90 14.92
C ILE A 78 1.32 -2.13 13.55
N SER A 79 0.82 -1.51 12.47
CA SER A 79 1.39 -1.65 11.13
C SER A 79 2.85 -1.20 11.06
N ASN A 80 3.23 -0.17 11.82
CA ASN A 80 4.61 0.30 11.89
C ASN A 80 5.51 -0.71 12.64
N SER A 81 4.96 -1.42 13.64
CA SER A 81 5.68 -2.44 14.40
C SER A 81 5.82 -3.76 13.63
N ILE A 82 4.89 -4.07 12.73
CA ILE A 82 4.94 -5.28 11.89
C ILE A 82 6.08 -5.21 10.87
N LEU A 83 6.40 -4.02 10.35
CA LEU A 83 7.44 -3.85 9.34
C LEU A 83 8.81 -4.44 9.75
N PRO A 84 9.41 -4.08 10.91
CA PRO A 84 10.67 -4.66 11.33
C PRO A 84 10.59 -6.16 11.58
N ILE A 85 9.47 -6.66 12.12
CA ILE A 85 9.27 -8.09 12.36
C ILE A 85 9.26 -8.86 11.03
N CYS A 86 8.54 -8.36 10.04
CA CYS A 86 8.52 -8.95 8.70
C CYS A 86 9.89 -8.89 8.03
N SER A 87 10.64 -7.79 8.20
CA SER A 87 11.99 -7.64 7.66
C SER A 87 12.95 -8.67 8.23
N VAL A 88 12.93 -8.87 9.56
CA VAL A 88 13.72 -9.92 10.23
C VAL A 88 13.29 -11.30 9.75
N GLY A 89 11.99 -11.55 9.60
CA GLY A 89 11.47 -12.82 9.09
C GLY A 89 11.96 -13.13 7.67
N ILE A 90 11.99 -12.14 6.79
CA ILE A 90 12.50 -12.29 5.41
C ILE A 90 14.00 -12.57 5.42
N CYS A 91 14.79 -11.85 6.22
CA CYS A 91 16.21 -12.09 6.36
C CYS A 91 16.50 -13.52 6.86
N THR A 92 15.81 -13.92 7.91
CA THR A 92 15.95 -15.26 8.50
C THR A 92 15.60 -16.33 7.47
N TRP A 93 14.50 -16.15 6.73
CA TRP A 93 14.10 -17.08 5.68
C TRP A 93 15.17 -17.25 4.60
N LEU A 94 15.75 -16.14 4.10
CA LEU A 94 16.78 -16.16 3.06
C LEU A 94 18.09 -16.81 3.55
N LEU A 95 18.43 -16.64 4.83
CA LEU A 95 19.66 -17.23 5.40
C LEU A 95 19.50 -18.72 5.72
N LEU A 96 18.28 -19.18 6.05
CA LEU A 96 18.02 -20.59 6.37
C LEU A 96 17.86 -21.48 5.13
N GLN A 97 17.85 -20.90 3.92
CA GLN A 97 17.75 -21.70 2.71
C GLN A 97 19.01 -22.53 2.49
N PRO A 98 18.93 -23.73 1.83
CA PRO A 98 20.08 -24.58 1.52
C PRO A 98 21.19 -23.88 0.72
N LYS A 99 20.81 -22.85 -0.05
CA LYS A 99 21.71 -21.89 -0.68
C LYS A 99 21.41 -20.53 -0.04
N PRO A 100 22.24 -20.06 0.91
CA PRO A 100 21.99 -18.80 1.59
C PRO A 100 21.88 -17.65 0.60
N GLY A 101 20.93 -16.75 0.84
CA GLY A 101 20.71 -15.58 0.01
C GLY A 101 21.91 -14.65 0.06
N THR A 102 22.18 -14.00 -1.06
CA THR A 102 23.21 -12.95 -1.17
C THR A 102 22.70 -11.64 -0.56
N ILE A 103 23.61 -10.70 -0.28
CA ILE A 103 23.26 -9.34 0.16
C ILE A 103 22.28 -8.69 -0.81
N SER A 104 22.44 -8.92 -2.11
CA SER A 104 21.54 -8.39 -3.15
C SER A 104 20.14 -8.99 -3.05
N ASP A 105 19.98 -10.25 -2.67
CA ASP A 105 18.69 -10.93 -2.53
C ASP A 105 17.94 -10.35 -1.33
N ILE A 106 18.65 -10.14 -0.21
CA ILE A 106 18.11 -9.50 1.01
C ILE A 106 17.71 -8.05 0.72
N ALA A 107 18.61 -7.29 0.09
CA ALA A 107 18.37 -5.88 -0.23
C ALA A 107 17.14 -5.70 -1.15
N ALA A 108 17.02 -6.52 -2.20
CA ALA A 108 15.87 -6.48 -3.11
C ALA A 108 14.56 -6.83 -2.38
N SER A 109 14.59 -7.84 -1.49
CA SER A 109 13.40 -8.25 -0.74
C SER A 109 12.95 -7.20 0.26
N ILE A 110 13.89 -6.60 1.02
CA ILE A 110 13.57 -5.53 1.99
C ILE A 110 13.14 -4.26 1.28
N PHE A 111 13.82 -3.88 0.18
CA PHE A 111 13.42 -2.72 -0.63
C PHE A 111 12.00 -2.89 -1.18
N GLY A 112 11.67 -4.07 -1.73
CA GLY A 112 10.32 -4.38 -2.19
C GLY A 112 9.29 -4.28 -1.07
N LEU A 113 9.58 -4.85 0.11
CA LEU A 113 8.69 -4.77 1.27
C LEU A 113 8.45 -3.32 1.70
N PHE A 114 9.51 -2.54 1.85
CA PHE A 114 9.42 -1.17 2.33
C PHE A 114 8.78 -0.24 1.30
N TYR A 115 9.31 -0.22 0.08
CA TYR A 115 8.90 0.74 -0.94
C TYR A 115 7.56 0.41 -1.58
N LEU A 116 7.33 -0.86 -1.92
CA LEU A 116 6.11 -1.30 -2.60
C LEU A 116 5.06 -1.88 -1.65
N GLY A 117 5.48 -2.45 -0.50
CA GLY A 117 4.55 -3.02 0.47
C GLY A 117 4.06 -2.02 1.52
N PHE A 118 5.00 -1.33 2.18
CA PHE A 118 4.70 -0.49 3.34
C PHE A 118 4.28 0.94 2.96
N LEU A 119 5.01 1.62 2.06
CA LEU A 119 4.68 3.01 1.69
C LEU A 119 3.25 3.17 1.15
N PRO A 120 2.73 2.29 0.28
CA PRO A 120 1.35 2.41 -0.17
C PRO A 120 0.31 2.28 0.95
N SER A 121 0.63 1.63 2.08
CA SER A 121 -0.30 1.53 3.20
C SER A 121 -0.64 2.88 3.83
N TYR A 122 0.25 3.87 3.74
CA TYR A 122 -0.03 5.24 4.21
C TYR A 122 -1.15 5.94 3.43
N TRP A 123 -1.40 5.56 2.18
CA TRP A 123 -2.56 6.06 1.44
C TRP A 123 -3.88 5.61 2.09
N ILE A 124 -3.90 4.39 2.64
CA ILE A 124 -5.05 3.87 3.38
C ILE A 124 -5.24 4.67 4.67
N LYS A 125 -4.15 4.93 5.42
CA LYS A 125 -4.19 5.78 6.62
C LYS A 125 -4.66 7.20 6.31
N LEU A 126 -4.13 7.80 5.25
CA LEU A 126 -4.50 9.15 4.82
C LEU A 126 -5.99 9.25 4.47
N ARG A 127 -6.51 8.26 3.74
CA ARG A 127 -7.92 8.23 3.34
C ARG A 127 -8.85 7.97 4.53
N GLY A 128 -8.37 7.25 5.54
CA GLY A 128 -9.13 6.86 6.72
C GLY A 128 -9.02 7.79 7.92
N LEU A 129 -8.39 8.97 7.80
CA LEU A 129 -8.16 9.89 8.93
C LEU A 129 -9.43 10.28 9.69
N ASP A 130 -10.57 10.35 9.03
CA ASP A 130 -11.83 10.72 9.67
C ASP A 130 -12.59 9.54 10.28
N SER A 131 -12.29 8.31 9.89
CA SER A 131 -12.98 7.13 10.42
C SER A 131 -12.67 6.90 11.89
N VAL A 132 -11.48 7.30 12.34
CA VAL A 132 -11.05 7.21 13.75
C VAL A 132 -11.83 8.20 14.63
N ILE A 133 -12.15 9.39 14.11
CA ILE A 133 -12.87 10.45 14.86
C ILE A 133 -14.35 10.09 15.00
N ILE A 134 -14.95 9.48 13.99
CA ILE A 134 -16.37 9.11 13.96
C ILE A 134 -16.66 7.86 14.81
N SER A 135 -15.71 6.94 14.89
CA SER A 135 -15.82 5.71 15.70
C SER A 135 -15.96 5.97 17.19
N SER A 136 -15.55 7.14 17.68
CA SER A 136 -15.70 7.51 19.08
C SER A 136 -17.11 8.02 19.46
N ASN A 137 -17.98 8.37 18.51
CA ASN A 137 -19.23 9.05 18.82
C ASN A 137 -20.55 8.49 18.25
N GLN A 138 -20.59 7.63 17.24
CA GLN A 138 -21.88 7.01 16.84
C GLN A 138 -21.71 5.82 15.86
N GLY A 139 -22.30 4.68 16.21
CA GLY A 139 -22.52 3.58 15.27
C GLY A 139 -23.65 3.98 14.30
N PHE A 140 -23.32 4.08 13.06
CA PHE A 140 -24.08 3.86 11.83
C PHE A 140 -23.49 4.71 10.69
N ILE A 141 -23.17 4.06 9.61
CA ILE A 141 -22.62 4.66 8.39
C ILE A 141 -23.76 5.42 7.69
N SER A 142 -23.77 6.76 7.83
CA SER A 142 -24.60 7.61 6.98
C SER A 142 -23.80 7.99 5.74
N PHE A 143 -24.32 7.70 4.56
CA PHE A 143 -23.75 8.07 3.26
C PHE A 143 -23.58 9.59 3.07
N GLU A 144 -24.20 10.39 3.90
CA GLU A 144 -24.15 11.86 3.90
C GLU A 144 -22.77 12.42 4.30
N ASN A 145 -21.95 11.66 5.03
CA ASN A 145 -20.61 12.07 5.47
C ASN A 145 -19.50 11.77 4.47
N LEU A 146 -19.82 11.20 3.31
CA LEU A 146 -18.83 10.80 2.32
C LEU A 146 -18.18 11.99 1.59
N SER A 147 -18.86 13.12 1.49
CA SER A 147 -18.43 14.27 0.71
C SER A 147 -17.59 15.31 1.47
N ASN A 148 -17.55 15.25 2.79
CA ASN A 148 -16.90 16.27 3.63
C ASN A 148 -15.81 15.72 4.56
N THR A 149 -15.20 14.60 4.22
CA THR A 149 -14.16 14.01 5.06
C THR A 149 -12.79 14.63 4.74
N THR A 150 -12.07 15.06 5.79
CA THR A 150 -10.72 15.62 5.67
C THR A 150 -9.77 14.65 4.95
N GLY A 151 -9.88 13.36 5.24
CA GLY A 151 -9.10 12.30 4.58
C GLY A 151 -9.32 12.24 3.07
N LEU A 152 -10.56 12.45 2.58
CA LEU A 152 -10.85 12.52 1.15
C LEU A 152 -10.16 13.73 0.49
N HIS A 153 -10.30 14.92 1.10
CA HIS A 153 -9.69 16.13 0.59
C HIS A 153 -8.17 16.04 0.53
N LEU A 154 -7.53 15.51 1.57
CA LEU A 154 -6.08 15.32 1.62
C LEU A 154 -5.61 14.32 0.56
N THR A 155 -6.33 13.22 0.39
CA THR A 155 -6.00 12.20 -0.62
C THR A 155 -6.13 12.77 -2.04
N LEU A 156 -7.22 13.49 -2.34
CA LEU A 156 -7.41 14.12 -3.65
C LEU A 156 -6.37 15.20 -3.92
N THR A 157 -6.06 16.04 -2.93
CA THR A 157 -5.03 17.08 -3.07
C THR A 157 -3.67 16.46 -3.33
N SER A 158 -3.31 15.39 -2.61
CA SER A 158 -2.04 14.67 -2.83
C SER A 158 -1.98 14.05 -4.22
N CYS A 159 -3.06 13.41 -4.69
CA CYS A 159 -3.14 12.89 -6.06
C CYS A 159 -2.98 14.00 -7.10
N PHE A 160 -3.66 15.13 -6.90
CA PHE A 160 -3.57 16.28 -7.80
C PHE A 160 -2.15 16.86 -7.86
N LEU A 161 -1.48 17.00 -6.72
CA LEU A 161 -0.10 17.50 -6.65
C LEU A 161 0.88 16.57 -7.37
N ILE A 162 0.72 15.24 -7.22
CA ILE A 162 1.57 14.26 -7.93
C ILE A 162 1.36 14.39 -9.44
N VAL A 163 0.12 14.39 -9.91
CA VAL A 163 -0.19 14.52 -11.34
C VAL A 163 0.30 15.86 -11.89
N ALA A 164 0.10 16.96 -11.15
CA ALA A 164 0.58 18.28 -11.55
C ALA A 164 2.11 18.33 -11.64
N SER A 165 2.81 17.70 -10.69
CA SER A 165 4.28 17.58 -10.70
C SER A 165 4.77 16.78 -11.89
N ASP A 166 4.12 15.66 -12.22
CA ASP A 166 4.48 14.82 -13.36
C ASP A 166 4.29 15.55 -14.69
N ILE A 167 3.18 16.28 -14.82
CA ILE A 167 2.91 17.10 -16.04
C ILE A 167 3.89 18.28 -16.12
N GLY A 168 4.19 18.94 -15.00
CA GLY A 168 5.08 20.10 -14.95
C GLY A 168 6.57 19.76 -15.18
N SER A 169 6.95 18.49 -15.02
CA SER A 169 8.31 18.01 -15.27
C SER A 169 8.59 17.68 -16.75
N TYR A 170 7.55 17.66 -17.59
CA TYR A 170 7.63 17.39 -19.03
C TYR A 170 7.80 18.69 -19.82
#